data_a3d77fad12c76055428f6730575340c6
#
_entry.id   a3d77fad12c76055428f6730575340c6
#
_cell.length_a   1.000
_cell.length_b   1.000
_cell.length_c   1.000
_cell.angle_alpha   90.00
_cell.angle_beta   90.00
_cell.angle_gamma   90.00
#
_symmetry.space_group_name_H-M   'P 1'
#
loop_
_entity.id
_entity.type
_entity.pdbx_description
1 polymer ?
#
loop_
_entity_poly.entity_id
_entity_poly.type
_entity_poly.pdbx_seq_one_letter_code
_entity_poly.pdbx_strand_id
1 'polypeptide(L)'
;MKRKGKIILMITLTLVVSALTFASDEGIVKLQGVVMAVDVKQNVFTVNERTFCWDRQTVISNEKGLPVTADKLKLRGWVYVEGVPDKANRRNIARKIYLIPKYIHDNERHLYSFMD
;
A
#
# COMPACT_ATOMS: atom_id res chain seq x y z
N MET A 1 -37.04 -25.31 -15.61
CA MET A 1 -35.81 -25.76 -15.01
C MET A 1 -34.61 -25.29 -15.76
N LYS A 2 -34.53 -25.67 -16.96
CA LYS A 2 -33.36 -25.36 -17.73
C LYS A 2 -33.04 -23.88 -17.84
N ARG A 3 -34.02 -23.08 -17.94
CA ARG A 3 -33.81 -21.65 -18.08
C ARG A 3 -33.11 -21.04 -16.89
N LYS A 4 -33.18 -21.69 -15.77
CA LYS A 4 -32.52 -21.17 -14.60
C LYS A 4 -31.03 -21.11 -14.76
N GLY A 5 -30.46 -22.14 -15.33
CA GLY A 5 -29.02 -22.17 -15.52
C GLY A 5 -28.53 -21.08 -16.42
N LYS A 6 -29.30 -20.75 -17.42
CA LYS A 6 -28.89 -19.73 -18.34
C LYS A 6 -28.81 -18.37 -17.67
N ILE A 7 -29.77 -18.07 -16.87
CA ILE A 7 -29.80 -16.80 -16.19
C ILE A 7 -28.62 -16.63 -15.27
N ILE A 8 -28.29 -17.67 -14.57
CA ILE A 8 -27.19 -17.63 -13.64
C ILE A 8 -25.88 -17.33 -14.34
N LEU A 9 -25.68 -17.92 -15.49
CA LEU A 9 -24.46 -17.71 -16.22
C LEU A 9 -24.25 -16.28 -16.61
N MET A 10 -25.28 -15.65 -17.05
CA MET A 10 -25.18 -14.27 -17.49
C MET A 10 -24.81 -13.36 -16.36
N ILE A 11 -25.38 -13.57 -15.22
CA ILE A 11 -25.10 -12.75 -14.06
C ILE A 11 -23.63 -12.89 -13.64
N THR A 12 -23.15 -14.08 -13.67
CA THR A 12 -21.78 -14.34 -13.26
C THR A 12 -20.79 -13.57 -14.13
N LEU A 13 -20.98 -13.58 -15.41
CA LEU A 13 -20.10 -12.90 -16.32
C LEU A 13 -20.04 -11.42 -16.04
N THR A 14 -21.18 -10.84 -15.85
CA THR A 14 -21.26 -9.41 -15.63
C THR A 14 -20.49 -9.01 -14.40
N LEU A 15 -20.59 -9.76 -13.36
CA LEU A 15 -19.91 -9.44 -12.10
C LEU A 15 -18.40 -9.46 -12.25
N VAL A 16 -17.90 -10.44 -12.95
CA VAL A 16 -16.45 -10.58 -13.12
C VAL A 16 -15.88 -9.36 -13.82
N VAL A 17 -16.50 -8.94 -14.88
CA VAL A 17 -16.00 -7.81 -15.63
C VAL A 17 -15.99 -6.54 -14.79
N SER A 18 -17.03 -6.32 -14.06
CA SER A 18 -17.12 -5.11 -13.24
C SER A 18 -16.04 -5.06 -12.20
N ALA A 19 -15.79 -6.18 -11.56
CA ALA A 19 -14.79 -6.23 -10.50
C ALA A 19 -13.42 -5.86 -11.01
N LEU A 20 -13.06 -6.34 -12.16
CA LEU A 20 -11.74 -6.06 -12.70
C LEU A 20 -11.54 -4.60 -13.03
N THR A 21 -12.59 -3.96 -13.51
CA THR A 21 -12.47 -2.59 -13.94
C THR A 21 -12.16 -1.65 -12.80
N PHE A 22 -12.74 -1.87 -11.65
CA PHE A 22 -12.55 -0.92 -10.56
C PHE A 22 -11.32 -1.17 -9.73
N ALA A 23 -10.80 -2.37 -9.76
CA ALA A 23 -9.72 -2.70 -8.85
C ALA A 23 -8.46 -1.89 -9.10
N SER A 24 -8.24 -1.41 -10.30
CA SER A 24 -6.96 -0.84 -10.64
C SER A 24 -6.80 0.63 -10.30
N ASP A 25 -7.87 1.41 -10.34
CA ASP A 25 -7.69 2.85 -10.28
C ASP A 25 -7.82 3.48 -8.92
N GLU A 26 -8.55 2.84 -8.04
CA GLU A 26 -8.86 3.44 -6.77
C GLU A 26 -8.11 2.85 -5.62
N GLY A 27 -7.08 2.08 -5.93
CA GLY A 27 -6.46 1.30 -4.91
C GLY A 27 -5.25 1.94 -4.26
N ILE A 28 -4.78 3.06 -4.76
CA ILE A 28 -3.52 3.60 -4.26
C ILE A 28 -3.72 4.29 -2.93
N VAL A 29 -2.97 3.84 -1.93
CA VAL A 29 -2.97 4.41 -0.60
C VAL A 29 -1.68 5.20 -0.42
N LYS A 30 -1.79 6.46 -0.03
CA LYS A 30 -0.63 7.29 0.26
C LYS A 30 -0.78 7.80 1.67
N LEU A 31 0.24 7.58 2.48
CA LEU A 31 0.14 7.87 3.90
C LEU A 31 1.51 8.17 4.46
N GLN A 32 1.63 9.28 5.19
CA GLN A 32 2.81 9.47 6.02
C GLN A 32 2.42 9.35 7.47
N GLY A 33 3.30 8.80 8.27
CA GLY A 33 3.01 8.59 9.68
C GLY A 33 4.16 7.92 10.39
N VAL A 34 3.88 7.53 11.61
CA VAL A 34 4.87 6.91 12.49
C VAL A 34 4.68 5.40 12.46
N VAL A 35 5.80 4.69 12.41
CA VAL A 35 5.78 3.24 12.45
C VAL A 35 5.46 2.79 13.87
N MET A 36 4.35 2.11 14.04
CA MET A 36 3.88 1.68 15.35
C MET A 36 4.22 0.23 15.65
N ALA A 37 4.47 -0.57 14.64
CA ALA A 37 4.81 -1.98 14.82
C ALA A 37 5.57 -2.47 13.58
N VAL A 38 6.51 -3.37 13.78
CA VAL A 38 7.27 -4.00 12.69
C VAL A 38 7.44 -5.47 13.02
N ASP A 39 7.11 -6.33 12.06
CA ASP A 39 7.34 -7.76 12.17
C ASP A 39 8.17 -8.19 10.97
N VAL A 40 9.49 -8.29 11.18
CA VAL A 40 10.40 -8.62 10.08
C VAL A 40 10.22 -10.04 9.57
N LYS A 41 9.77 -10.94 10.41
CA LYS A 41 9.59 -12.32 9.98
C LYS A 41 8.48 -12.45 8.96
N GLN A 42 7.45 -11.63 9.09
CA GLN A 42 6.31 -11.69 8.19
C GLN A 42 6.28 -10.54 7.21
N ASN A 43 7.27 -9.66 7.26
CA ASN A 43 7.36 -8.50 6.38
C ASN A 43 6.12 -7.61 6.49
N VAL A 44 5.74 -7.30 7.73
CA VAL A 44 4.56 -6.52 8.02
C VAL A 44 4.92 -5.36 8.92
N PHE A 45 4.32 -4.22 8.69
CA PHE A 45 4.47 -3.08 9.58
C PHE A 45 3.17 -2.29 9.64
N THR A 46 3.02 -1.53 10.69
CA THR A 46 1.82 -0.71 10.91
C THR A 46 2.23 0.76 11.00
N VAL A 47 1.57 1.59 10.21
CA VAL A 47 1.76 3.03 10.24
C VAL A 47 0.45 3.65 10.69
N ASN A 48 0.51 4.37 11.81
CA ASN A 48 -0.68 4.84 12.50
C ASN A 48 -1.55 3.63 12.81
N GLU A 49 -2.66 3.47 12.12
CA GLU A 49 -3.53 2.32 12.36
C GLU A 49 -3.69 1.44 11.14
N ARG A 50 -2.84 1.62 10.15
CA ARG A 50 -2.93 0.85 8.92
C ARG A 50 -1.81 -0.15 8.82
N THR A 51 -2.15 -1.37 8.43
CA THR A 51 -1.20 -2.44 8.28
C THR A 51 -0.76 -2.56 6.83
N PHE A 52 0.54 -2.65 6.65
CA PHE A 52 1.15 -2.84 5.34
C PHE A 52 2.06 -4.05 5.38
N CYS A 53 2.20 -4.70 4.23
CA CYS A 53 3.27 -5.69 4.07
C CYS A 53 4.18 -5.24 2.93
N TRP A 54 5.41 -5.73 2.95
CA TRP A 54 6.33 -5.48 1.84
C TRP A 54 6.74 -6.81 1.22
N ASP A 55 7.10 -6.77 -0.06
CA ASP A 55 7.54 -7.94 -0.80
C ASP A 55 8.74 -7.55 -1.66
N ARG A 56 9.11 -8.42 -2.58
CA ARG A 56 10.27 -8.18 -3.42
C ARG A 56 10.14 -6.95 -4.31
N GLN A 57 8.93 -6.57 -4.61
CA GLN A 57 8.68 -5.43 -5.48
C GLN A 57 8.63 -4.12 -4.73
N THR A 58 8.65 -4.17 -3.42
CA THR A 58 8.60 -2.97 -2.61
C THR A 58 9.96 -2.26 -2.67
N VAL A 59 9.92 -0.98 -2.94
CA VAL A 59 11.13 -0.15 -2.96
C VAL A 59 11.19 0.63 -1.65
N ILE A 60 12.29 0.50 -0.92
CA ILE A 60 12.48 1.22 0.33
C ILE A 60 13.65 2.19 0.13
N SER A 61 13.40 3.46 0.42
CA SER A 61 14.37 4.52 0.18
C SER A 61 14.42 5.46 1.37
N ASN A 62 15.49 6.26 1.44
CA ASN A 62 15.55 7.33 2.43
C ASN A 62 14.93 8.61 1.85
N GLU A 63 15.02 9.72 2.58
CA GLU A 63 14.40 10.97 2.16
C GLU A 63 15.03 11.56 0.90
N LYS A 64 16.21 11.09 0.55
CA LYS A 64 16.87 11.55 -0.69
C LYS A 64 16.59 10.65 -1.87
N GLY A 65 15.77 9.62 -1.66
CA GLY A 65 15.46 8.69 -2.72
C GLY A 65 16.48 7.60 -2.92
N LEU A 66 17.45 7.46 -2.02
CA LEU A 66 18.46 6.42 -2.12
C LEU A 66 17.96 5.12 -1.49
N PRO A 67 18.19 3.98 -2.13
CA PRO A 67 17.68 2.70 -1.60
C PRO A 67 18.30 2.36 -0.25
N VAL A 68 17.47 1.79 0.62
CA VAL A 68 17.93 1.27 1.90
C VAL A 68 17.27 -0.08 2.13
N THR A 69 17.80 -0.83 3.08
CA THR A 69 17.27 -2.16 3.39
C THR A 69 16.15 -2.09 4.42
N ALA A 70 15.36 -3.14 4.48
CA ALA A 70 14.17 -3.17 5.34
C ALA A 70 14.52 -3.06 6.83
N ASP A 71 15.73 -3.41 7.23
CA ASP A 71 16.13 -3.29 8.62
C ASP A 71 16.20 -1.86 9.11
N LYS A 72 16.16 -0.89 8.19
CA LYS A 72 16.11 0.52 8.56
C LYS A 72 14.70 0.97 8.94
N LEU A 73 13.71 0.13 8.72
CA LEU A 73 12.34 0.43 9.08
C LEU A 73 12.18 0.14 10.57
N LYS A 74 12.12 1.18 11.38
CA LYS A 74 12.17 1.04 12.83
C LYS A 74 10.95 1.65 13.51
N LEU A 75 10.65 1.12 14.70
CA LEU A 75 9.58 1.66 15.52
C LEU A 75 9.78 3.14 15.76
N ARG A 76 8.69 3.86 15.71
CA ARG A 76 8.61 5.31 15.96
C ARG A 76 9.32 6.16 14.92
N GLY A 77 9.83 5.54 13.86
CA GLY A 77 10.36 6.30 12.75
C GLY A 77 9.24 6.82 11.88
N TRP A 78 9.49 7.93 11.20
CA TRP A 78 8.53 8.48 10.25
C TRP A 78 8.72 7.86 8.89
N VAL A 79 7.62 7.59 8.22
CA VAL A 79 7.66 7.05 6.86
C VAL A 79 6.58 7.70 6.00
N TYR A 80 6.82 7.69 4.71
CA TYR A 80 5.81 7.95 3.71
C TYR A 80 5.66 6.70 2.87
N VAL A 81 4.43 6.18 2.77
CA VAL A 81 4.18 4.90 2.13
C VAL A 81 3.17 5.07 1.01
N GLU A 82 3.45 4.44 -0.12
CA GLU A 82 2.50 4.28 -1.20
C GLU A 82 2.25 2.80 -1.38
N GLY A 83 0.99 2.40 -1.42
CA GLY A 83 0.65 1.00 -1.53
C GLY A 83 -0.71 0.78 -2.14
N VAL A 84 -1.07 -0.49 -2.25
CA VAL A 84 -2.37 -0.88 -2.79
C VAL A 84 -3.07 -1.80 -1.79
N PRO A 85 -4.39 -1.75 -1.73
CA PRO A 85 -5.11 -2.62 -0.81
C PRO A 85 -5.00 -4.08 -1.22
N ASP A 86 -4.90 -4.93 -0.23
CA ASP A 86 -5.01 -6.38 -0.40
C ASP A 86 -6.21 -6.81 0.42
N LYS A 87 -7.37 -6.78 -0.18
CA LYS A 87 -8.61 -7.02 0.54
C LYS A 87 -8.71 -8.43 1.09
N ALA A 88 -8.14 -9.38 0.39
CA ALA A 88 -8.20 -10.77 0.82
C ALA A 88 -7.55 -10.97 2.18
N ASN A 89 -6.48 -10.23 2.45
CA ASN A 89 -5.73 -10.36 3.71
C ASN A 89 -5.94 -9.19 4.64
N ARG A 90 -6.85 -8.29 4.31
CA ARG A 90 -7.22 -7.15 5.13
C ARG A 90 -6.04 -6.27 5.50
N ARG A 91 -5.19 -6.03 4.53
CA ARG A 91 -4.01 -5.19 4.72
C ARG A 91 -3.70 -4.52 3.40
N ASN A 92 -2.64 -3.71 3.40
CA ASN A 92 -2.17 -3.05 2.19
C ASN A 92 -0.81 -3.60 1.82
N ILE A 93 -0.51 -3.60 0.53
CA ILE A 93 0.81 -4.01 0.05
C ILE A 93 1.58 -2.74 -0.26
N ALA A 94 2.67 -2.51 0.43
CA ALA A 94 3.49 -1.34 0.20
C ALA A 94 4.27 -1.49 -1.10
N ARG A 95 4.21 -0.48 -1.93
CA ARG A 95 4.99 -0.44 -3.16
C ARG A 95 6.21 0.42 -3.00
N LYS A 96 6.07 1.53 -2.28
CA LYS A 96 7.19 2.44 -2.02
C LYS A 96 7.14 2.86 -0.57
N ILE A 97 8.27 2.76 0.09
CA ILE A 97 8.41 3.20 1.47
C ILE A 97 9.57 4.17 1.51
N TYR A 98 9.33 5.36 2.01
CA TYR A 98 10.37 6.37 2.17
C TYR A 98 10.55 6.65 3.65
N LEU A 99 11.78 6.48 4.13
CA LEU A 99 12.13 6.82 5.50
C LEU A 99 12.37 8.31 5.54
N ILE A 100 11.58 9.03 6.31
CA ILE A 100 11.68 10.49 6.37
C ILE A 100 12.05 10.90 7.78
N PRO A 101 12.67 12.08 7.94
CA PRO A 101 13.12 12.50 9.27
C PRO A 101 12.00 13.00 10.17
N LYS A 102 10.91 13.48 9.57
CA LYS A 102 9.81 14.06 10.32
C LYS A 102 8.60 14.13 9.43
N TYR A 103 7.47 14.55 9.98
CA TYR A 103 6.28 14.82 9.18
C TYR A 103 6.58 15.92 8.16
N ILE A 104 6.21 15.68 6.91
CA ILE A 104 6.44 16.63 5.84
C ILE A 104 5.16 17.42 5.61
N HIS A 105 5.20 18.70 5.86
CA HIS A 105 4.05 19.57 5.68
C HIS A 105 3.86 19.92 4.21
N ASP A 106 2.66 20.34 3.87
CA ASP A 106 2.34 20.64 2.48
C ASP A 106 3.28 21.70 1.87
N ASN A 107 3.67 22.68 2.63
CA ASN A 107 4.55 23.71 2.12
C ASN A 107 6.00 23.26 1.96
N GLU A 108 6.33 22.05 2.42
CA GLU A 108 7.64 21.47 2.29
C GLU A 108 7.73 20.40 1.21
N ARG A 109 6.58 20.02 0.62
CA ARG A 109 6.55 18.88 -0.30
C ARG A 109 7.45 19.08 -1.51
N HIS A 110 7.68 20.31 -1.91
CA HIS A 110 8.53 20.59 -3.05
C HIS A 110 10.00 20.21 -2.81
N LEU A 111 10.38 20.01 -1.55
CA LEU A 111 11.73 19.58 -1.20
C LEU A 111 11.95 18.08 -1.36
N TYR A 112 10.87 17.34 -1.57
CA TYR A 112 10.92 15.88 -1.64
C TYR A 112 10.27 15.42 -2.93
N SER A 113 11.10 14.94 -3.85
CA SER A 113 10.62 14.63 -5.19
C SER A 113 9.56 13.53 -5.23
N PHE A 114 9.54 12.66 -4.23
CA PHE A 114 8.60 11.56 -4.21
C PHE A 114 7.21 11.94 -3.70
N MET A 115 7.02 13.17 -3.26
CA MET A 115 5.74 13.59 -2.69
C MET A 115 4.92 14.47 -3.60
N ASP A 116 5.20 14.48 -4.86
CA ASP A 116 4.45 15.32 -5.82
C ASP A 116 3.04 14.84 -6.09
#